data_5e472b865cc7726cfa4b247c27bf121a
#
_entry.id   5e472b865cc7726cfa4b247c27bf121a
#
_cell.length_a   1.000
_cell.length_b   1.000
_cell.length_c   1.000
_cell.angle_alpha   90.00
_cell.angle_beta   90.00
_cell.angle_gamma   90.00
#
_symmetry.space_group_name_H-M   'P 1'
#
loop_
_entity.id
_entity.type
_entity.pdbx_description
1 polymer ?
#
loop_
_entity_poly.entity_id
_entity_poly.type
_entity_poly.pdbx_seq_one_letter_code
_entity_poly.pdbx_strand_id
1 'polypeptide(L)'
;MRSKAMFAQAMGFYRWMNHVVFTANEPLVINMDECSLKLTLTGLSGTIADVHAGQKATLAACRGAMTLMSCVSSDTSLNQRLPQIVLGNQHHLSKRVLAAIAADAKLTGSNLQIWCEQSSWVTVDVMLKFLHSLSVAVDALKCPHRTIVLVMDMAD
;
A
#
# COMPACT_ATOMS: atom_id res chain seq x y z
N MET A 1 -3.64 -15.06 27.21
CA MET A 1 -3.71 -16.23 26.29
C MET A 1 -3.54 -15.89 24.80
N ARG A 2 -3.75 -14.66 24.34
CA ARG A 2 -3.53 -14.27 22.92
C ARG A 2 -2.08 -14.47 22.43
N SER A 3 -1.09 -14.41 23.31
CA SER A 3 0.33 -14.38 22.91
C SER A 3 0.87 -15.70 22.32
N LYS A 4 0.40 -16.86 22.77
CA LYS A 4 0.92 -18.16 22.28
C LYS A 4 0.44 -18.49 20.86
N ALA A 5 -0.83 -18.23 20.56
CA ALA A 5 -1.39 -18.48 19.23
C ALA A 5 -0.78 -17.51 18.18
N MET A 6 -0.69 -16.23 18.52
CA MET A 6 -0.02 -15.24 17.64
C MET A 6 1.45 -15.58 17.42
N PHE A 7 2.16 -16.02 18.46
CA PHE A 7 3.55 -16.44 18.30
C PHE A 7 3.68 -17.67 17.40
N ALA A 8 2.81 -18.64 17.54
CA ALA A 8 2.80 -19.84 16.69
C ALA A 8 2.51 -19.49 15.21
N GLN A 9 1.56 -18.58 14.97
CA GLN A 9 1.27 -18.08 13.62
C GLN A 9 2.47 -17.32 13.03
N ALA A 10 3.07 -16.41 13.79
CA ALA A 10 4.25 -15.67 13.37
C ALA A 10 5.43 -16.61 13.04
N MET A 11 5.67 -17.62 13.88
CA MET A 11 6.71 -18.63 13.63
C MET A 11 6.39 -19.52 12.43
N GLY A 12 5.12 -19.83 12.19
CA GLY A 12 4.66 -20.55 11.01
C GLY A 12 4.93 -19.75 9.73
N PHE A 13 4.55 -18.48 9.73
CA PHE A 13 4.83 -17.54 8.63
C PHE A 13 6.34 -17.37 8.38
N TYR A 14 7.13 -17.17 9.43
CA TYR A 14 8.58 -17.03 9.33
C TYR A 14 9.23 -18.27 8.70
N ARG A 15 8.83 -19.48 9.12
CA ARG A 15 9.32 -20.74 8.54
C ARG A 15 8.93 -20.87 7.08
N TRP A 16 7.69 -20.55 6.73
CA TRP A 16 7.21 -20.58 5.37
C TRP A 16 7.99 -19.59 4.48
N MET A 17 8.14 -18.35 4.94
CA MET A 17 8.90 -17.32 4.22
C MET A 17 10.35 -17.75 3.97
N ASN A 18 11.02 -18.26 5.02
CA ASN A 18 12.39 -18.76 4.85
C ASN A 18 12.44 -19.90 3.83
N HIS A 19 11.50 -20.83 3.89
CA HIS A 19 11.45 -21.92 2.91
C HIS A 19 11.29 -21.39 1.49
N VAL A 20 10.34 -20.49 1.25
CA VAL A 20 10.08 -19.90 -0.06
C VAL A 20 11.30 -19.13 -0.57
N VAL A 21 11.93 -18.31 0.27
CA VAL A 21 13.11 -17.51 -0.08
C VAL A 21 14.30 -18.41 -0.38
N PHE A 22 14.55 -19.47 0.41
CA PHE A 22 15.68 -20.38 0.19
C PHE A 22 15.50 -21.30 -1.02
N THR A 23 14.27 -21.65 -1.37
CA THR A 23 13.99 -22.53 -2.52
C THR A 23 13.82 -21.77 -3.82
N ALA A 24 13.59 -20.47 -3.77
CA ALA A 24 13.42 -19.63 -4.95
C ALA A 24 14.78 -19.25 -5.57
N ASN A 25 14.80 -19.16 -6.89
CA ASN A 25 15.98 -18.68 -7.61
C ASN A 25 16.02 -17.15 -7.57
N GLU A 26 17.01 -16.58 -6.91
CA GLU A 26 17.22 -15.14 -6.76
C GLU A 26 15.90 -14.39 -6.40
N PRO A 27 15.29 -14.67 -5.24
CA PRO A 27 13.97 -14.16 -4.94
C PRO A 27 13.99 -12.63 -4.79
N LEU A 28 13.07 -11.97 -5.47
CA LEU A 28 12.70 -10.59 -5.20
C LEU A 28 11.45 -10.59 -4.33
N VAL A 29 11.63 -10.31 -3.05
CA VAL A 29 10.49 -10.21 -2.13
C VAL A 29 9.95 -8.79 -2.20
N ILE A 30 8.66 -8.66 -2.49
CA ILE A 30 7.93 -7.40 -2.50
C ILE A 30 6.87 -7.48 -1.41
N ASN A 31 6.91 -6.56 -0.47
CA ASN A 31 5.84 -6.39 0.53
C ASN A 31 4.91 -5.27 0.08
N MET A 32 3.62 -5.52 0.08
CA MET A 32 2.57 -4.53 -0.13
C MET A 32 1.75 -4.40 1.14
N ASP A 33 1.48 -3.16 1.52
CA ASP A 33 0.66 -2.85 2.67
C ASP A 33 -0.29 -1.69 2.35
N GLU A 34 -1.41 -1.64 3.05
CA GLU A 34 -2.43 -0.61 2.93
C GLU A 34 -2.44 0.29 4.16
N CYS A 35 -2.36 1.59 3.90
CA CYS A 35 -2.41 2.61 4.95
C CYS A 35 -3.54 3.59 4.68
N SER A 36 -4.40 3.81 5.67
CA SER A 36 -5.46 4.81 5.59
C SER A 36 -4.87 6.21 5.77
N LEU A 37 -5.00 7.06 4.75
CA LEU A 37 -4.65 8.47 4.79
C LEU A 37 -5.84 9.29 5.24
N LYS A 38 -5.84 9.72 6.50
CA LYS A 38 -6.88 10.61 7.05
C LYS A 38 -6.61 12.03 6.59
N LEU A 39 -7.46 12.56 5.72
CA LEU A 39 -7.47 13.98 5.41
C LEU A 39 -8.18 14.72 6.55
N THR A 40 -7.42 15.18 7.54
CA THR A 40 -7.94 16.12 8.50
C THR A 40 -7.99 17.49 7.84
N LEU A 41 -9.17 17.94 7.44
CA LEU A 41 -9.43 19.30 6.94
C LEU A 41 -9.22 20.38 8.01
N THR A 42 -9.08 20.01 9.26
CA THR A 42 -8.70 20.89 10.35
C THR A 42 -7.20 20.84 10.47
N GLY A 43 -6.52 21.94 10.17
CA GLY A 43 -5.06 22.13 10.27
C GLY A 43 -4.46 21.92 11.67
N LEU A 44 -5.03 21.06 12.45
CA LEU A 44 -4.48 20.48 13.64
C LEU A 44 -3.50 19.41 13.19
N SER A 45 -2.27 19.87 12.92
CA SER A 45 -1.11 18.99 12.88
C SER A 45 -1.22 18.00 14.04
N GLY A 46 -1.01 16.71 13.75
CA GLY A 46 -1.09 15.68 14.76
C GLY A 46 -0.17 15.97 15.94
N THR A 47 -0.71 16.63 16.90
CA THR A 47 -0.21 16.52 18.26
C THR A 47 -0.35 15.05 18.59
N ILE A 48 0.71 14.44 19.06
CA ILE A 48 0.66 13.16 19.75
C ILE A 48 -0.28 13.42 20.93
N ALA A 49 -1.58 13.33 20.67
CA ALA A 49 -2.59 13.48 21.68
C ALA A 49 -2.43 12.30 22.63
N ASP A 50 -2.47 12.59 23.90
CA ASP A 50 -2.39 11.69 25.04
C ASP A 50 -2.68 10.22 24.68
N VAL A 51 -1.71 9.38 24.93
CA VAL A 51 -1.73 7.91 24.75
C VAL A 51 -2.95 7.26 25.43
N HIS A 52 -3.65 7.99 26.28
CA HIS A 52 -4.81 7.54 27.06
C HIS A 52 -6.17 7.99 26.54
N ALA A 53 -6.24 8.97 25.66
CA ALA A 53 -7.48 9.36 25.00
C ALA A 53 -7.63 8.57 23.70
N GLY A 54 -8.12 7.36 23.80
CA GLY A 54 -8.57 6.58 22.63
C GLY A 54 -9.61 7.39 21.86
N GLN A 55 -9.19 8.23 20.93
CA GLN A 55 -10.11 8.87 20.00
C GLN A 55 -10.73 7.77 19.16
N LYS A 56 -11.94 7.38 19.54
CA LYS A 56 -12.83 6.61 18.68
C LYS A 56 -13.14 7.51 17.49
N ALA A 57 -12.38 7.31 16.39
CA ALA A 57 -12.71 7.94 15.12
C ALA A 57 -14.15 7.52 14.79
N THR A 58 -15.05 8.49 14.63
CA THR A 58 -16.41 8.17 14.18
C THR A 58 -16.32 7.56 12.79
N LEU A 59 -17.20 6.61 12.49
CA LEU A 59 -17.35 6.02 11.14
C LEU A 59 -17.41 7.09 10.02
N ALA A 60 -17.95 8.27 10.32
CA ALA A 60 -17.98 9.42 9.41
C ALA A 60 -16.57 9.99 9.13
N ALA A 61 -15.68 10.00 10.11
CA ALA A 61 -14.29 10.45 9.94
C ALA A 61 -13.47 9.44 9.13
N CYS A 62 -13.82 8.14 9.22
CA CYS A 62 -13.19 7.11 8.38
C CYS A 62 -13.66 7.17 6.92
N ARG A 63 -14.87 7.66 6.64
CA ARG A 63 -15.40 7.82 5.28
C ARG A 63 -14.69 8.91 4.46
N GLY A 64 -13.93 9.77 5.10
CA GLY A 64 -13.13 10.81 4.47
C GLY A 64 -11.68 10.43 4.23
N ALA A 65 -11.30 9.17 4.35
CA ALA A 65 -9.93 8.73 4.16
C ALA A 65 -9.66 8.33 2.70
N MET A 66 -8.48 8.64 2.21
CA MET A 66 -7.88 7.96 1.05
C MET A 66 -7.09 6.76 1.55
N THR A 67 -6.79 5.83 0.66
CA THR A 67 -5.93 4.69 0.98
C THR A 67 -4.62 4.80 0.19
N LEU A 68 -3.50 4.63 0.87
CA LEU A 68 -2.21 4.45 0.24
C LEU A 68 -1.92 2.94 0.18
N MET A 69 -1.74 2.43 -1.04
CA MET A 69 -1.21 1.09 -1.28
C MET A 69 0.27 1.25 -1.60
N SER A 70 1.13 0.78 -0.72
CA SER A 70 2.57 0.99 -0.79
C SER A 70 3.32 -0.32 -1.02
N CYS A 71 4.29 -0.30 -1.94
CA CYS A 71 5.18 -1.42 -2.20
C CYS A 71 6.61 -1.11 -1.78
N VAL A 72 7.23 -2.06 -1.11
CA VAL A 72 8.66 -2.06 -0.83
C VAL A 72 9.26 -3.41 -1.19
N SER A 73 10.49 -3.43 -1.68
CA SER A 73 11.17 -4.66 -2.04
C SER A 73 12.41 -4.92 -1.21
N SER A 74 12.84 -6.19 -1.18
CA SER A 74 14.11 -6.60 -0.58
C SER A 74 15.33 -5.97 -1.27
N ASP A 75 15.18 -5.56 -2.53
CA ASP A 75 16.17 -4.78 -3.26
C ASP A 75 15.78 -3.31 -3.23
N THR A 76 16.39 -2.54 -2.34
CA THR A 76 16.07 -1.13 -2.11
C THR A 76 16.26 -0.24 -3.34
N SER A 77 17.13 -0.63 -4.28
CA SER A 77 17.36 0.10 -5.53
C SER A 77 16.13 0.11 -6.45
N LEU A 78 15.22 -0.85 -6.26
CA LEU A 78 14.00 -1.00 -7.05
C LEU A 78 12.80 -0.27 -6.46
N ASN A 79 12.84 0.18 -5.21
CA ASN A 79 11.71 0.78 -4.53
C ASN A 79 11.14 2.01 -5.25
N GLN A 80 12.00 2.82 -5.88
CA GLN A 80 11.59 3.99 -6.66
C GLN A 80 10.87 3.63 -7.98
N ARG A 81 10.90 2.37 -8.37
CA ARG A 81 10.30 1.86 -9.61
C ARG A 81 9.03 1.05 -9.37
N LEU A 82 8.77 0.66 -8.13
CA LEU A 82 7.56 -0.05 -7.74
C LEU A 82 6.38 0.93 -7.58
N PRO A 83 5.17 0.54 -7.99
CA PRO A 83 4.02 1.43 -7.92
C PRO A 83 3.66 1.78 -6.47
N GLN A 84 3.43 3.06 -6.23
CA GLN A 84 2.86 3.60 -5.00
C GLN A 84 1.51 4.21 -5.38
N ILE A 85 0.42 3.75 -4.79
CA ILE A 85 -0.91 4.12 -5.26
C ILE A 85 -1.69 4.83 -4.17
N VAL A 86 -2.16 6.03 -4.47
CA VAL A 86 -3.14 6.73 -3.64
C VAL A 86 -4.52 6.52 -4.26
N LEU A 87 -5.33 5.76 -3.55
CA LEU A 87 -6.70 5.46 -3.90
C LEU A 87 -7.66 6.43 -3.21
N GLY A 88 -8.49 7.10 -3.98
CA GLY A 88 -9.53 7.98 -3.46
C GLY A 88 -10.80 7.86 -4.28
N ASN A 89 -11.89 8.40 -3.76
CA ASN A 89 -13.16 8.48 -4.49
C ASN A 89 -13.36 9.86 -5.13
N GLN A 90 -14.39 9.99 -5.95
CA GLN A 90 -14.70 11.25 -6.66
C GLN A 90 -14.97 12.44 -5.73
N HIS A 91 -15.32 12.19 -4.48
CA HIS A 91 -15.54 13.25 -3.48
C HIS A 91 -14.21 13.89 -3.05
N HIS A 92 -13.16 13.11 -2.90
CA HIS A 92 -11.83 13.58 -2.53
C HIS A 92 -10.99 13.97 -3.75
N LEU A 93 -11.11 13.21 -4.83
CA LEU A 93 -10.36 13.37 -6.07
C LEU A 93 -11.26 13.95 -7.16
N SER A 94 -11.78 15.16 -6.93
CA SER A 94 -12.56 15.88 -7.95
C SER A 94 -11.71 16.13 -9.22
N LYS A 95 -12.38 16.35 -10.35
CA LYS A 95 -11.69 16.66 -11.63
C LYS A 95 -10.68 17.79 -11.49
N ARG A 96 -11.01 18.81 -10.67
CA ARG A 96 -10.12 19.94 -10.39
C ARG A 96 -8.85 19.51 -9.64
N VAL A 97 -9.00 18.63 -8.62
CA VAL A 97 -7.87 18.10 -7.84
C VAL A 97 -6.99 17.24 -8.73
N LEU A 98 -7.58 16.34 -9.53
CA LEU A 98 -6.82 15.49 -10.46
C LEU A 98 -6.06 16.33 -11.50
N ALA A 99 -6.66 17.38 -12.04
CA ALA A 99 -5.99 18.29 -12.96
C ALA A 99 -4.81 19.03 -12.29
N ALA A 100 -4.96 19.47 -11.05
CA ALA A 100 -3.89 20.09 -10.28
C ALA A 100 -2.73 19.12 -10.01
N ILE A 101 -3.04 17.87 -9.65
CA ILE A 101 -2.05 16.80 -9.45
C ILE A 101 -1.30 16.51 -10.75
N ALA A 102 -2.01 16.40 -11.88
CA ALA A 102 -1.41 16.13 -13.19
C ALA A 102 -0.49 17.26 -13.67
N ALA A 103 -0.75 18.49 -13.24
CA ALA A 103 0.07 19.66 -13.55
C ALA A 103 1.28 19.84 -12.62
N ASP A 104 1.37 19.06 -11.52
CA ASP A 104 2.48 19.16 -10.57
C ASP A 104 3.72 18.44 -11.13
N ALA A 105 4.73 19.23 -11.51
CA ALA A 105 5.99 18.72 -12.06
C ALA A 105 6.74 17.77 -11.10
N LYS A 106 6.51 17.86 -9.78
CA LYS A 106 7.15 16.97 -8.80
C LYS A 106 6.59 15.55 -8.84
N LEU A 107 5.35 15.39 -9.32
CA LEU A 107 4.67 14.10 -9.43
C LEU A 107 4.86 13.48 -10.82
N THR A 108 5.24 14.29 -11.81
CA THR A 108 5.48 13.82 -13.18
C THR A 108 6.70 12.91 -13.21
N GLY A 109 6.51 11.68 -13.71
CA GLY A 109 7.58 10.68 -13.80
C GLY A 109 7.91 9.96 -12.49
N SER A 110 7.18 10.26 -11.40
CA SER A 110 7.28 9.48 -10.17
C SER A 110 6.58 8.13 -10.32
N ASN A 111 6.91 7.18 -9.43
CA ASN A 111 6.20 5.90 -9.32
C ASN A 111 4.86 6.03 -8.58
N LEU A 112 4.47 7.24 -8.18
CA LEU A 112 3.19 7.52 -7.54
C LEU A 112 2.08 7.57 -8.57
N GLN A 113 1.03 6.79 -8.33
CA GLN A 113 -0.18 6.76 -9.14
C GLN A 113 -1.37 7.21 -8.29
N ILE A 114 -2.25 8.01 -8.87
CA ILE A 114 -3.48 8.47 -8.20
C ILE A 114 -4.65 7.81 -8.89
N TRP A 115 -5.38 6.99 -8.15
CA TRP A 115 -6.56 6.28 -8.68
C TRP A 115 -7.84 6.84 -8.06
N CYS A 116 -8.77 7.20 -8.94
CA CYS A 116 -10.11 7.68 -8.55
C CYS A 116 -11.13 6.59 -8.85
N GLU A 117 -11.64 5.97 -7.82
CA GLU A 117 -12.60 4.87 -7.90
C GLU A 117 -13.97 5.26 -7.24
N GLN A 118 -14.92 4.39 -7.25
CA GLN A 118 -16.20 4.64 -6.56
C GLN A 118 -16.05 4.74 -5.04
N SER A 119 -15.06 4.03 -4.51
CA SER A 119 -14.75 3.93 -3.09
C SER A 119 -13.24 4.13 -2.88
N SER A 120 -12.86 4.62 -1.71
CA SER A 120 -11.45 4.65 -1.27
C SER A 120 -11.01 3.34 -0.60
N TRP A 121 -11.86 2.32 -0.59
CA TRP A 121 -11.53 0.99 -0.09
C TRP A 121 -10.94 0.12 -1.20
N VAL A 122 -10.01 -0.75 -0.83
CA VAL A 122 -9.47 -1.73 -1.76
C VAL A 122 -10.51 -2.83 -1.97
N THR A 123 -11.01 -2.89 -3.21
CA THR A 123 -11.92 -3.94 -3.68
C THR A 123 -11.13 -4.98 -4.48
N VAL A 124 -11.76 -6.09 -4.81
CA VAL A 124 -11.15 -7.11 -5.69
C VAL A 124 -10.69 -6.50 -7.03
N ASP A 125 -11.51 -5.63 -7.64
CA ASP A 125 -11.16 -4.98 -8.91
C ASP A 125 -9.96 -4.05 -8.76
N VAL A 126 -9.90 -3.29 -7.66
CA VAL A 126 -8.74 -2.42 -7.34
C VAL A 126 -7.49 -3.28 -7.13
N MET A 127 -7.62 -4.40 -6.42
CA MET A 127 -6.50 -5.33 -6.21
C MET A 127 -6.00 -5.93 -7.53
N LEU A 128 -6.89 -6.35 -8.42
CA LEU A 128 -6.51 -6.87 -9.74
C LEU A 128 -5.80 -5.79 -10.58
N LYS A 129 -6.30 -4.56 -10.57
CA LYS A 129 -5.67 -3.42 -11.22
C LYS A 129 -4.28 -3.13 -10.64
N PHE A 130 -4.13 -3.23 -9.32
CA PHE A 130 -2.84 -3.10 -8.64
C PHE A 130 -1.86 -4.19 -9.07
N LEU A 131 -2.27 -5.46 -9.04
CA LEU A 131 -1.43 -6.59 -9.45
C LEU A 131 -0.97 -6.45 -10.91
N HIS A 132 -1.85 -5.98 -11.79
CA HIS A 132 -1.48 -5.67 -13.17
C HIS A 132 -0.43 -4.55 -13.25
N SER A 133 -0.62 -3.45 -12.52
CA SER A 133 0.36 -2.35 -12.46
C SER A 133 1.71 -2.81 -11.91
N LEU A 134 1.70 -3.66 -10.87
CA LEU A 134 2.90 -4.27 -10.31
C LEU A 134 3.60 -5.18 -11.31
N SER A 135 2.85 -6.03 -12.02
CA SER A 135 3.41 -6.91 -13.06
C SER A 135 4.13 -6.10 -14.14
N VAL A 136 3.50 -5.06 -14.66
CA VAL A 136 4.11 -4.18 -15.66
C VAL A 136 5.40 -3.52 -15.12
N ALA A 137 5.38 -3.07 -13.87
CA ALA A 137 6.56 -2.47 -13.23
C ALA A 137 7.69 -3.48 -13.09
N VAL A 138 7.38 -4.71 -12.65
CA VAL A 138 8.36 -5.80 -12.49
C VAL A 138 8.94 -6.23 -13.84
N ASP A 139 8.12 -6.36 -14.88
CA ASP A 139 8.57 -6.71 -16.24
C ASP A 139 9.53 -5.63 -16.78
N ALA A 140 9.29 -4.36 -16.47
CA ALA A 140 10.16 -3.24 -16.82
C ALA A 140 11.52 -3.26 -16.10
N LEU A 141 11.65 -4.01 -15.00
CA LEU A 141 12.94 -4.19 -14.29
C LEU A 141 13.93 -5.05 -15.09
N LYS A 142 13.46 -5.77 -16.10
CA LYS A 142 14.28 -6.69 -16.93
C LYS A 142 15.07 -7.72 -16.10
N CYS A 143 14.45 -8.25 -15.07
CA CYS A 143 14.99 -9.28 -14.19
C CYS A 143 14.29 -10.64 -14.47
N PRO A 144 14.41 -11.24 -15.67
CA PRO A 144 13.58 -12.37 -16.11
C PRO A 144 13.80 -13.65 -15.30
N HIS A 145 14.89 -13.72 -14.55
CA HIS A 145 15.26 -14.92 -13.81
C HIS A 145 14.92 -14.86 -12.32
N ARG A 146 14.41 -13.73 -11.83
CA ARG A 146 14.05 -13.58 -10.42
C ARG A 146 12.66 -14.16 -10.16
N THR A 147 12.56 -14.96 -9.12
CA THR A 147 11.27 -15.36 -8.56
C THR A 147 10.68 -14.18 -7.79
N ILE A 148 9.47 -13.74 -8.15
CA ILE A 148 8.78 -12.69 -7.43
C ILE A 148 7.95 -13.31 -6.32
N VAL A 149 8.21 -12.87 -5.09
CA VAL A 149 7.45 -13.26 -3.90
C VAL A 149 6.71 -12.04 -3.39
N LEU A 150 5.40 -11.98 -3.63
CA LEU A 150 4.55 -10.91 -3.12
C LEU A 150 4.00 -11.30 -1.75
N VAL A 151 4.25 -10.46 -0.77
CA VAL A 151 3.73 -10.57 0.59
C VAL A 151 2.68 -9.49 0.78
N MET A 152 1.49 -9.88 1.19
CA MET A 152 0.37 -8.97 1.46
C MET A 152 -0.28 -9.39 2.77
N ASP A 153 -0.70 -8.42 3.58
CA ASP A 153 -1.62 -8.67 4.68
C ASP A 153 -3.03 -8.67 4.08
N MET A 154 -3.73 -9.77 4.23
CA MET A 154 -5.13 -9.85 3.84
C MET A 154 -5.95 -9.59 5.10
N ALA A 155 -6.50 -8.39 5.19
CA ALA A 155 -7.48 -8.08 6.24
C ALA A 155 -8.70 -9.00 6.06
N ASP A 156 -9.06 -9.71 7.13
CA ASP A 156 -10.28 -10.52 7.22
C ASP A 156 -11.55 -9.64 7.16
#